data_6ccf6fa8e8185d7f8b0bdd655907b2b0
#
_entry.id   6ccf6fa8e8185d7f8b0bdd655907b2b0
#
_cell.length_a   1.000
_cell.length_b   1.000
_cell.length_c   1.000
_cell.angle_alpha   90.00
_cell.angle_beta   90.00
_cell.angle_gamma   90.00
#
_symmetry.space_group_name_H-M   'P 1'
#
loop_
_entity.id
_entity.type
_entity.pdbx_description
1 polymer ?
#
loop_
_entity_poly.entity_id
_entity_poly.type
_entity_poly.pdbx_seq_one_letter_code
_entity_poly.pdbx_strand_id
1 'polypeptide(L)'
;MGLLQDGKWVDKWYDTKSTGGKFVRTVTQFRNWITPDGQVGPTGTGGFKAESGRYHLYISLACPWASRTLMMRKLKDLEDHISLSVVHPLMLENGWTFEDGPGVIKDSLFNSDYLYQVYLKADPTYSGRVTVPVLWDKKTNTIVSNESAEIMRMFNTAFNDITGNQDDYYPADLQAEINAMNDFVYPNINNGVYKAGFSTNQAVYEKEVKNLFAALDKLEEHLVDKDYLVGNQLTEADLRLFTTLVRFDPVYFGHFKCNIKSLVDYPNLWDYTKRIYNHAGIAETVDFNHIKQHYYGSHKTINPTGIVPVGPDLDWTL
;
A
#
# COMPACT_ATOMS: atom_id res chain seq x y z
N MET A 1 -7.56 12.40 9.04
CA MET A 1 -7.29 12.13 7.58
C MET A 1 -8.02 13.15 6.75
N GLY A 2 -7.30 13.92 5.93
CA GLY A 2 -7.86 15.05 5.23
C GLY A 2 -7.61 15.02 3.72
N LEU A 3 -7.86 16.14 3.10
CA LEU A 3 -7.64 16.39 1.69
C LEU A 3 -7.17 17.84 1.48
N LEU A 4 -6.59 18.10 0.33
CA LEU A 4 -6.39 19.47 -0.15
C LEU A 4 -7.61 19.88 -0.99
N GLN A 5 -8.03 21.11 -0.85
CA GLN A 5 -9.05 21.75 -1.67
C GLN A 5 -8.52 23.13 -2.09
N ASP A 6 -8.30 23.30 -3.39
CA ASP A 6 -7.69 24.51 -3.96
C ASP A 6 -6.41 24.94 -3.20
N GLY A 7 -5.53 23.98 -2.95
CA GLY A 7 -4.27 24.18 -2.23
C GLY A 7 -4.38 24.37 -0.71
N LYS A 8 -5.59 24.27 -0.13
CA LYS A 8 -5.80 24.41 1.31
C LYS A 8 -6.09 23.08 1.97
N TRP A 9 -5.43 22.80 3.09
CA TRP A 9 -5.67 21.60 3.89
C TRP A 9 -7.05 21.66 4.56
N VAL A 10 -7.82 20.57 4.44
CA VAL A 10 -9.12 20.38 5.08
C VAL A 10 -9.15 19.02 5.75
N ASP A 11 -9.32 18.99 7.08
CA ASP A 11 -9.53 17.74 7.82
C ASP A 11 -10.95 17.24 7.59
N LYS A 12 -11.12 16.42 6.56
CA LYS A 12 -12.42 15.86 6.16
C LYS A 12 -12.27 14.39 5.80
N TRP A 13 -13.00 13.54 6.52
CA TRP A 13 -13.09 12.11 6.24
C TRP A 13 -13.82 11.81 4.92
N TYR A 14 -13.83 10.55 4.51
CA TYR A 14 -14.67 10.09 3.40
C TYR A 14 -16.15 10.29 3.71
N ASP A 15 -16.90 10.75 2.72
CA ASP A 15 -18.34 10.92 2.83
C ASP A 15 -19.05 9.57 2.61
N THR A 16 -19.33 8.87 3.72
CA THR A 16 -20.10 7.63 3.69
C THR A 16 -21.60 7.88 3.74
N LYS A 17 -22.06 9.11 4.07
CA LYS A 17 -23.50 9.43 4.14
C LYS A 17 -24.11 9.50 2.75
N SER A 18 -23.48 10.20 1.81
CA SER A 18 -23.96 10.32 0.43
C SER A 18 -23.93 9.01 -0.34
N THR A 19 -23.10 8.04 0.11
CA THR A 19 -22.96 6.71 -0.51
C THR A 19 -23.80 5.61 0.16
N GLY A 20 -24.71 5.98 1.06
CA GLY A 20 -25.55 5.01 1.78
C GLY A 20 -24.75 4.11 2.73
N GLY A 21 -23.69 4.63 3.33
CA GLY A 21 -22.82 3.91 4.27
C GLY A 21 -21.65 3.17 3.62
N LYS A 22 -21.43 3.31 2.32
CA LYS A 22 -20.35 2.64 1.58
C LYS A 22 -19.07 3.47 1.61
N PHE A 23 -17.93 2.79 1.79
CA PHE A 23 -16.63 3.40 1.55
C PHE A 23 -16.28 3.39 0.05
N VAL A 24 -16.00 4.56 -0.51
CA VAL A 24 -15.62 4.74 -1.93
C VAL A 24 -14.29 5.47 -2.02
N ARG A 25 -13.33 4.89 -2.74
CA ARG A 25 -12.02 5.51 -3.00
C ARG A 25 -12.10 6.47 -4.17
N THR A 26 -11.37 7.58 -4.06
CA THR A 26 -11.09 8.47 -5.19
C THR A 26 -9.90 7.96 -5.99
N VAL A 27 -9.91 8.24 -7.28
CA VAL A 27 -8.81 7.88 -8.19
C VAL A 27 -7.59 8.77 -7.91
N THR A 28 -6.40 8.21 -8.03
CA THR A 28 -5.11 8.94 -7.95
C THR A 28 -4.92 9.83 -9.19
N GLN A 29 -4.27 10.98 -9.02
CA GLN A 29 -4.17 12.00 -10.09
C GLN A 29 -2.78 12.06 -10.72
N PHE A 30 -1.72 11.76 -9.97
CA PHE A 30 -0.36 11.72 -10.51
C PHE A 30 -0.08 10.33 -11.06
N ARG A 31 0.02 10.21 -12.39
CA ARG A 31 0.08 8.94 -13.11
C ARG A 31 1.14 8.93 -14.22
N ASN A 32 2.28 9.62 -14.00
CA ASN A 32 3.44 9.52 -14.89
C ASN A 32 4.24 8.24 -14.62
N TRP A 33 5.14 7.91 -15.53
CA TRP A 33 5.96 6.70 -15.47
C TRP A 33 7.44 6.99 -15.55
N ILE A 34 8.23 6.29 -14.73
CA ILE A 34 9.66 6.15 -14.95
C ILE A 34 9.86 5.04 -15.99
N THR A 35 10.61 5.34 -17.03
CA THR A 35 11.03 4.37 -18.05
C THR A 35 12.55 4.36 -18.18
N PRO A 36 13.20 3.29 -18.71
CA PRO A 36 14.65 3.22 -18.83
C PRO A 36 15.24 4.38 -19.61
N ASP A 37 14.56 4.87 -20.63
CA ASP A 37 15.00 5.91 -21.56
C ASP A 37 14.32 7.30 -21.35
N GLY A 38 13.28 7.36 -20.52
CA GLY A 38 12.49 8.59 -20.26
C GLY A 38 11.36 8.81 -21.28
N GLN A 39 11.07 7.84 -22.14
CA GLN A 39 9.92 7.90 -23.03
C GLN A 39 8.60 7.83 -22.25
N VAL A 40 7.49 8.16 -22.93
CA VAL A 40 6.16 8.09 -22.33
C VAL A 40 5.82 6.65 -21.98
N GLY A 41 5.28 6.43 -20.77
CA GLY A 41 4.79 5.13 -20.33
C GLY A 41 3.30 4.89 -20.70
N PRO A 42 2.65 3.89 -20.09
CA PRO A 42 1.23 3.59 -20.33
C PRO A 42 0.28 4.73 -20.00
N THR A 43 0.64 5.60 -19.07
CA THR A 43 -0.12 6.78 -18.66
C THR A 43 0.79 7.98 -18.48
N GLY A 44 0.21 9.21 -18.45
CA GLY A 44 0.93 10.45 -18.18
C GLY A 44 1.76 10.95 -19.35
N THR A 45 2.82 11.69 -19.03
CA THR A 45 3.77 12.29 -19.98
C THR A 45 5.17 11.70 -19.79
N GLY A 46 6.02 11.73 -20.82
CA GLY A 46 7.43 11.32 -20.73
C GLY A 46 8.30 12.31 -19.94
N GLY A 47 9.61 12.03 -19.89
CA GLY A 47 10.63 12.87 -19.26
C GLY A 47 11.19 12.30 -17.96
N PHE A 48 10.68 11.18 -17.48
CA PHE A 48 11.10 10.53 -16.24
C PHE A 48 11.98 9.32 -16.53
N LYS A 49 13.21 9.59 -16.97
CA LYS A 49 14.21 8.56 -17.21
C LYS A 49 14.68 7.94 -15.88
N ALA A 50 14.88 6.63 -15.85
CA ALA A 50 15.53 5.95 -14.73
C ALA A 50 16.97 6.46 -14.58
N GLU A 51 17.27 7.07 -13.45
CA GLU A 51 18.57 7.63 -13.10
C GLU A 51 18.83 7.36 -11.60
N SER A 52 20.00 6.85 -11.25
CA SER A 52 20.40 6.65 -9.85
C SER A 52 20.38 7.97 -9.09
N GLY A 53 19.81 7.95 -7.88
CA GLY A 53 19.76 9.13 -7.01
C GLY A 53 18.76 10.21 -7.42
N ARG A 54 18.07 10.08 -8.56
CA ARG A 54 17.10 11.08 -9.05
C ARG A 54 15.79 11.09 -8.28
N TYR A 55 15.30 9.94 -7.86
CA TYR A 55 13.97 9.81 -7.29
C TYR A 55 13.98 9.68 -5.77
N HIS A 56 12.83 10.00 -5.17
CA HIS A 56 12.60 9.86 -3.74
C HIS A 56 11.21 9.28 -3.49
N LEU A 57 11.12 8.33 -2.57
CA LEU A 57 9.87 7.65 -2.23
C LEU A 57 9.39 8.07 -0.83
N TYR A 58 8.15 8.56 -0.73
CA TYR A 58 7.49 8.82 0.54
C TYR A 58 6.50 7.69 0.83
N ILE A 59 6.60 7.09 2.02
CA ILE A 59 5.75 5.98 2.44
C ILE A 59 5.26 6.14 3.89
N SER A 60 4.31 5.28 4.24
CA SER A 60 4.01 4.87 5.61
C SER A 60 4.23 3.36 5.74
N LEU A 61 4.94 2.90 6.76
CA LEU A 61 5.10 1.47 7.05
C LEU A 61 3.76 0.80 7.40
N ALA A 62 2.78 1.59 7.86
CA ALA A 62 1.43 1.10 8.13
C ALA A 62 0.59 0.86 6.86
N CYS A 63 0.82 1.64 5.79
CA CYS A 63 -0.04 1.67 4.62
C CYS A 63 0.21 0.46 3.70
N PRO A 64 -0.80 -0.41 3.41
CA PRO A 64 -0.61 -1.56 2.54
C PRO A 64 -0.31 -1.18 1.09
N TRP A 65 -0.79 -0.03 0.64
CA TRP A 65 -0.50 0.48 -0.70
C TRP A 65 0.97 0.91 -0.83
N ALA A 66 1.50 1.63 0.15
CA ALA A 66 2.90 2.04 0.19
C ALA A 66 3.85 0.84 0.41
N SER A 67 3.41 -0.16 1.19
CA SER A 67 4.16 -1.41 1.42
C SER A 67 4.53 -2.12 0.12
N ARG A 68 3.66 -2.10 -0.90
CA ARG A 68 3.95 -2.64 -2.23
C ARG A 68 5.21 -2.04 -2.83
N THR A 69 5.31 -0.71 -2.77
CA THR A 69 6.43 0.02 -3.37
C THR A 69 7.72 -0.15 -2.57
N LEU A 70 7.60 -0.28 -1.24
CA LEU A 70 8.74 -0.54 -0.37
C LEU A 70 9.32 -1.94 -0.62
N MET A 71 8.46 -2.97 -0.73
CA MET A 71 8.89 -4.32 -1.09
C MET A 71 9.62 -4.34 -2.45
N MET A 72 9.04 -3.71 -3.48
CA MET A 72 9.70 -3.65 -4.78
C MET A 72 11.03 -2.89 -4.75
N ARG A 73 11.11 -1.80 -3.95
CA ARG A 73 12.38 -1.09 -3.74
C ARG A 73 13.45 -2.01 -3.15
N LYS A 74 13.08 -2.88 -2.21
CA LYS A 74 13.97 -3.87 -1.59
C LYS A 74 14.35 -4.98 -2.58
N LEU A 75 13.35 -5.63 -3.17
CA LEU A 75 13.53 -6.78 -4.07
C LEU A 75 14.31 -6.45 -5.35
N LYS A 76 14.32 -5.19 -5.76
CA LYS A 76 15.01 -4.71 -6.97
C LYS A 76 16.31 -3.96 -6.68
N ASP A 77 16.84 -4.07 -5.45
CA ASP A 77 18.09 -3.43 -5.03
C ASP A 77 18.13 -1.91 -5.27
N LEU A 78 16.97 -1.25 -5.06
CA LEU A 78 16.82 0.19 -5.31
C LEU A 78 17.14 1.07 -4.09
N GLU A 79 17.62 0.50 -2.98
CA GLU A 79 17.83 1.22 -1.72
C GLU A 79 18.88 2.32 -1.86
N ASP A 80 19.95 2.09 -2.60
CA ASP A 80 21.00 3.07 -2.89
C ASP A 80 20.65 4.03 -4.05
N HIS A 81 19.60 3.73 -4.81
CA HIS A 81 19.22 4.46 -6.02
C HIS A 81 18.00 5.36 -5.85
N ILE A 82 17.10 5.02 -4.92
CA ILE A 82 15.88 5.77 -4.62
C ILE A 82 15.85 6.04 -3.12
N SER A 83 16.03 7.30 -2.73
CA SER A 83 15.99 7.72 -1.32
C SER A 83 14.57 7.61 -0.74
N LEU A 84 14.46 7.55 0.59
CA LEU A 84 13.21 7.22 1.29
C LEU A 84 12.93 8.22 2.41
N SER A 85 11.65 8.59 2.56
CA SER A 85 11.09 9.18 3.78
C SER A 85 9.90 8.37 4.26
N VAL A 86 9.77 8.25 5.58
CA VAL A 86 8.71 7.47 6.24
C VAL A 86 7.94 8.38 7.17
N VAL A 87 6.64 8.53 6.94
CA VAL A 87 5.77 9.36 7.78
C VAL A 87 5.48 8.70 9.12
N HIS A 88 5.10 9.50 10.10
CA HIS A 88 4.67 9.04 11.43
C HIS A 88 3.43 8.12 11.31
N PRO A 89 3.32 7.05 12.12
CA PRO A 89 2.19 6.11 12.03
C PRO A 89 0.84 6.75 12.33
N LEU A 90 0.78 7.73 13.23
CA LEU A 90 -0.49 8.41 13.55
C LEU A 90 -0.83 9.44 12.47
N MET A 91 -2.01 9.26 11.87
CA MET A 91 -2.56 10.17 10.88
C MET A 91 -3.80 10.86 11.47
N LEU A 92 -3.59 12.01 12.11
CA LEU A 92 -4.62 12.76 12.82
C LEU A 92 -5.14 13.94 11.99
N GLU A 93 -5.46 15.08 12.63
CA GLU A 93 -6.07 16.25 12.00
C GLU A 93 -5.23 16.88 10.87
N ASN A 94 -3.89 16.78 10.97
CA ASN A 94 -2.97 17.28 9.95
C ASN A 94 -2.59 16.22 8.88
N GLY A 95 -3.26 15.07 8.89
CA GLY A 95 -2.94 13.97 7.99
C GLY A 95 -1.61 13.29 8.35
N TRP A 96 -0.82 12.94 7.35
CA TRP A 96 0.50 12.36 7.52
C TRP A 96 1.52 13.42 7.92
N THR A 97 2.27 13.19 9.01
CA THR A 97 3.32 14.07 9.54
C THR A 97 4.69 13.43 9.44
N PHE A 98 5.74 14.25 9.56
CA PHE A 98 7.14 13.80 9.71
C PHE A 98 7.64 14.06 11.13
N GLU A 99 6.75 14.10 12.13
CA GLU A 99 7.11 14.16 13.54
C GLU A 99 8.04 13.02 13.94
N ASP A 100 8.94 13.28 14.88
CA ASP A 100 9.87 12.26 15.38
C ASP A 100 9.13 11.07 16.00
N GLY A 101 9.62 9.88 15.70
CA GLY A 101 9.09 8.64 16.27
C GLY A 101 9.86 7.41 15.79
N PRO A 102 9.72 6.28 16.45
CA PRO A 102 10.34 5.03 16.00
C PRO A 102 9.95 4.71 14.56
N GLY A 103 10.91 4.38 13.70
CA GLY A 103 10.69 4.03 12.30
C GLY A 103 10.38 5.21 11.36
N VAL A 104 10.26 6.43 11.86
CA VAL A 104 10.08 7.65 11.04
C VAL A 104 11.40 8.02 10.38
N ILE A 105 11.34 8.36 9.09
CA ILE A 105 12.44 8.99 8.35
C ILE A 105 11.92 10.33 7.82
N LYS A 106 12.44 11.42 8.40
CA LYS A 106 12.02 12.79 8.07
C LYS A 106 12.16 13.10 6.58
N ASP A 107 11.39 14.08 6.11
CA ASP A 107 11.53 14.63 4.76
C ASP A 107 12.91 15.28 4.58
N SER A 108 13.81 14.56 3.94
CA SER A 108 15.18 15.03 3.67
C SER A 108 15.28 16.00 2.49
N LEU A 109 14.22 16.16 1.71
CA LEU A 109 14.23 17.02 0.51
C LEU A 109 13.83 18.46 0.87
N PHE A 110 12.82 18.62 1.71
CA PHE A 110 12.18 19.93 1.94
C PHE A 110 12.04 20.29 3.41
N ASN A 111 12.38 19.38 4.33
CA ASN A 111 12.11 19.50 5.77
C ASN A 111 10.65 19.84 6.06
N SER A 112 9.73 19.19 5.31
CA SER A 112 8.29 19.37 5.49
C SER A 112 7.85 18.76 6.82
N ASP A 113 6.94 19.43 7.53
CA ASP A 113 6.29 18.88 8.73
C ASP A 113 5.17 17.89 8.36
N TYR A 114 4.54 18.12 7.19
CA TYR A 114 3.35 17.39 6.73
C TYR A 114 3.49 16.95 5.28
N LEU A 115 2.98 15.77 4.97
CA LEU A 115 3.01 15.24 3.60
C LEU A 115 2.23 16.11 2.60
N TYR A 116 1.17 16.80 3.02
CA TYR A 116 0.41 17.67 2.11
C TYR A 116 1.27 18.83 1.58
N GLN A 117 2.32 19.25 2.30
CA GLN A 117 3.24 20.28 1.84
C GLN A 117 4.07 19.79 0.63
N VAL A 118 4.38 18.49 0.55
CA VAL A 118 5.03 17.87 -0.61
C VAL A 118 4.11 17.91 -1.83
N TYR A 119 2.80 17.63 -1.66
CA TYR A 119 1.81 17.76 -2.74
C TYR A 119 1.71 19.19 -3.27
N LEU A 120 1.72 20.19 -2.36
CA LEU A 120 1.67 21.61 -2.72
C LEU A 120 2.92 22.11 -3.44
N LYS A 121 4.06 21.45 -3.27
CA LYS A 121 5.26 21.74 -4.07
C LYS A 121 5.12 21.26 -5.51
N ALA A 122 4.42 20.15 -5.74
CA ALA A 122 4.14 19.66 -7.09
C ALA A 122 3.04 20.47 -7.79
N ASP A 123 1.97 20.82 -7.05
CA ASP A 123 0.83 21.60 -7.53
C ASP A 123 0.29 22.47 -6.38
N PRO A 124 0.56 23.78 -6.37
CA PRO A 124 0.07 24.69 -5.31
C PRO A 124 -1.46 24.80 -5.22
N THR A 125 -2.18 24.38 -6.25
CA THR A 125 -3.66 24.41 -6.33
C THR A 125 -4.29 23.04 -6.21
N TYR A 126 -3.51 22.01 -5.90
CA TYR A 126 -3.97 20.62 -5.84
C TYR A 126 -5.25 20.48 -5.03
N SER A 127 -6.21 19.75 -5.60
CA SER A 127 -7.45 19.34 -4.94
C SER A 127 -7.58 17.83 -4.99
N GLY A 128 -7.51 17.18 -3.81
CA GLY A 128 -7.56 15.72 -3.72
C GLY A 128 -7.04 15.17 -2.40
N ARG A 129 -7.11 13.84 -2.23
CA ARG A 129 -6.57 13.16 -1.05
C ARG A 129 -5.04 13.19 -1.06
N VAL A 130 -4.47 13.42 0.12
CA VAL A 130 -3.02 13.32 0.36
C VAL A 130 -2.72 11.91 0.89
N THR A 131 -2.13 11.09 0.04
CA THR A 131 -1.92 9.66 0.28
C THR A 131 -0.46 9.26 0.10
N VAL A 132 -0.11 8.10 0.61
CA VAL A 132 1.14 7.40 0.32
C VAL A 132 0.83 6.11 -0.45
N PRO A 133 1.76 5.63 -1.33
CA PRO A 133 3.08 6.16 -1.63
C PRO A 133 3.05 7.43 -2.47
N VAL A 134 4.15 8.19 -2.45
CA VAL A 134 4.43 9.27 -3.40
C VAL A 134 5.83 9.05 -3.96
N LEU A 135 5.92 8.95 -5.27
CA LEU A 135 7.19 8.89 -5.99
C LEU A 135 7.51 10.29 -6.54
N TRP A 136 8.55 10.91 -6.01
CA TRP A 136 8.98 12.27 -6.32
C TRP A 136 10.18 12.27 -7.28
N ASP A 137 10.18 13.16 -8.27
CA ASP A 137 11.34 13.47 -9.11
C ASP A 137 12.06 14.73 -8.62
N LYS A 138 13.27 14.55 -8.10
CA LYS A 138 14.11 15.66 -7.61
C LYS A 138 14.60 16.58 -8.73
N LYS A 139 14.67 16.11 -9.98
CA LYS A 139 15.15 16.85 -11.14
C LYS A 139 14.13 17.84 -11.67
N THR A 140 12.87 17.45 -11.73
CA THR A 140 11.77 18.27 -12.23
C THR A 140 10.90 18.85 -11.11
N ASN A 141 11.20 18.52 -9.84
CA ASN A 141 10.49 19.00 -8.66
C ASN A 141 8.98 18.76 -8.74
N THR A 142 8.59 17.52 -9.06
CA THR A 142 7.18 17.14 -9.14
C THR A 142 6.95 15.69 -8.68
N ILE A 143 5.68 15.36 -8.42
CA ILE A 143 5.26 13.98 -8.19
C ILE A 143 5.19 13.25 -9.53
N VAL A 144 5.93 12.14 -9.65
CA VAL A 144 5.81 11.23 -10.81
C VAL A 144 4.50 10.45 -10.72
N SER A 145 4.29 9.75 -9.62
CA SER A 145 3.10 8.92 -9.41
C SER A 145 2.79 8.78 -7.92
N ASN A 146 1.49 8.65 -7.61
CA ASN A 146 0.98 8.22 -6.31
C ASN A 146 0.09 6.97 -6.43
N GLU A 147 0.24 6.22 -7.54
CA GLU A 147 -0.44 4.94 -7.76
C GLU A 147 0.50 3.76 -7.51
N SER A 148 0.26 3.06 -6.41
CA SER A 148 1.15 1.99 -5.95
C SER A 148 1.35 0.86 -6.96
N ALA A 149 0.30 0.48 -7.67
CA ALA A 149 0.35 -0.61 -8.65
C ALA A 149 1.23 -0.27 -9.85
N GLU A 150 1.26 1.01 -10.26
CA GLU A 150 2.12 1.51 -11.33
C GLU A 150 3.57 1.68 -10.86
N ILE A 151 3.77 2.21 -9.65
CA ILE A 151 5.10 2.36 -9.06
C ILE A 151 5.79 0.99 -8.93
N MET A 152 5.06 -0.06 -8.52
CA MET A 152 5.61 -1.42 -8.52
C MET A 152 6.15 -1.84 -9.89
N ARG A 153 5.37 -1.62 -10.95
CA ARG A 153 5.76 -1.98 -12.32
C ARG A 153 6.93 -1.13 -12.84
N MET A 154 6.98 0.17 -12.47
CA MET A 154 8.14 1.01 -12.76
C MET A 154 9.41 0.45 -12.10
N PHE A 155 9.34 0.08 -10.82
CA PHE A 155 10.49 -0.47 -10.09
C PHE A 155 10.90 -1.84 -10.60
N ASN A 156 9.95 -2.63 -11.11
CA ASN A 156 10.20 -3.97 -11.62
C ASN A 156 11.22 -4.00 -12.77
N THR A 157 11.20 -3.02 -13.68
CA THR A 157 12.00 -3.09 -14.90
C THR A 157 12.81 -1.85 -15.23
N ALA A 158 12.36 -0.64 -14.82
CA ALA A 158 12.96 0.59 -15.31
C ALA A 158 14.43 0.78 -14.89
N PHE A 159 14.85 0.18 -13.79
CA PHE A 159 16.17 0.35 -13.20
C PHE A 159 17.11 -0.85 -13.41
N ASN A 160 16.71 -1.86 -14.17
CA ASN A 160 17.49 -3.09 -14.34
C ASN A 160 18.92 -2.85 -14.81
N ASP A 161 19.14 -1.90 -15.72
CA ASP A 161 20.49 -1.55 -16.20
C ASP A 161 21.33 -0.80 -15.15
N ILE A 162 20.68 -0.24 -14.12
CA ILE A 162 21.36 0.51 -13.05
C ILE A 162 21.75 -0.43 -11.92
N THR A 163 20.82 -1.31 -11.49
CA THR A 163 21.06 -2.24 -10.39
C THR A 163 21.72 -3.54 -10.82
N GLY A 164 21.59 -3.93 -12.09
CA GLY A 164 21.96 -5.25 -12.60
C GLY A 164 20.97 -6.36 -12.23
N ASN A 165 19.94 -6.03 -11.42
CA ASN A 165 18.93 -6.99 -10.96
C ASN A 165 17.89 -7.20 -12.09
N GLN A 166 17.84 -8.43 -12.64
CA GLN A 166 16.97 -8.82 -13.76
C GLN A 166 15.72 -9.58 -13.30
N ASP A 167 15.49 -9.73 -11.99
CA ASP A 167 14.29 -10.39 -11.49
C ASP A 167 13.04 -9.69 -12.01
N ASP A 168 12.07 -10.48 -12.50
CA ASP A 168 10.85 -9.97 -13.10
C ASP A 168 9.61 -10.53 -12.37
N TYR A 169 8.91 -9.67 -11.66
CA TYR A 169 7.69 -9.99 -10.91
C TYR A 169 6.41 -9.81 -11.72
N TYR A 170 6.55 -9.44 -13.02
CA TYR A 170 5.43 -9.28 -13.94
C TYR A 170 5.83 -9.78 -15.36
N PRO A 171 6.32 -11.04 -15.45
CA PRO A 171 6.86 -11.58 -16.69
C PRO A 171 5.80 -11.71 -17.78
N ALA A 172 6.21 -11.49 -19.03
CA ALA A 172 5.33 -11.33 -20.18
C ALA A 172 4.35 -12.49 -20.39
N ASP A 173 4.81 -13.71 -20.16
CA ASP A 173 4.03 -14.96 -20.31
C ASP A 173 2.96 -15.16 -19.24
N LEU A 174 3.12 -14.52 -18.07
CA LEU A 174 2.17 -14.62 -16.95
C LEU A 174 1.29 -13.37 -16.79
N GLN A 175 1.47 -12.32 -17.56
CA GLN A 175 0.76 -11.04 -17.40
C GLN A 175 -0.76 -11.17 -17.40
N ALA A 176 -1.31 -12.02 -18.28
CA ALA A 176 -2.76 -12.21 -18.37
C ALA A 176 -3.33 -12.80 -17.07
N GLU A 177 -2.66 -13.83 -16.51
CA GLU A 177 -3.08 -14.49 -15.28
C GLU A 177 -2.86 -13.59 -14.06
N ILE A 178 -1.73 -12.86 -14.00
CA ILE A 178 -1.43 -11.88 -12.96
C ILE A 178 -2.49 -10.78 -12.94
N ASN A 179 -2.86 -10.24 -14.10
CA ASN A 179 -3.90 -9.22 -14.19
C ASN A 179 -5.27 -9.76 -13.75
N ALA A 180 -5.65 -10.94 -14.17
CA ALA A 180 -6.90 -11.58 -13.75
C ALA A 180 -6.94 -11.80 -12.22
N MET A 181 -5.82 -12.27 -11.64
CA MET A 181 -5.71 -12.42 -10.19
C MET A 181 -5.77 -11.06 -9.47
N ASN A 182 -5.11 -10.03 -9.98
CA ASN A 182 -5.18 -8.68 -9.42
C ASN A 182 -6.60 -8.09 -9.47
N ASP A 183 -7.32 -8.31 -10.57
CA ASP A 183 -8.71 -7.87 -10.75
C ASP A 183 -9.66 -8.58 -9.78
N PHE A 184 -9.36 -9.81 -9.38
CA PHE A 184 -10.07 -10.52 -8.34
C PHE A 184 -9.69 -10.04 -6.93
N VAL A 185 -8.40 -9.96 -6.62
CA VAL A 185 -7.88 -9.66 -5.28
C VAL A 185 -8.16 -8.22 -4.86
N TYR A 186 -7.99 -7.24 -5.77
CA TYR A 186 -8.13 -5.84 -5.42
C TYR A 186 -9.52 -5.46 -4.88
N PRO A 187 -10.64 -5.70 -5.60
CA PRO A 187 -11.96 -5.29 -5.14
C PRO A 187 -12.51 -6.11 -3.97
N ASN A 188 -12.13 -7.38 -3.87
CA ASN A 188 -12.71 -8.33 -2.92
C ASN A 188 -11.92 -8.43 -1.63
N ILE A 189 -10.60 -8.28 -1.67
CA ILE A 189 -9.71 -8.49 -0.52
C ILE A 189 -8.99 -7.20 -0.15
N ASN A 190 -8.09 -6.65 -1.02
CA ASN A 190 -7.32 -5.47 -0.65
C ASN A 190 -8.21 -4.27 -0.30
N ASN A 191 -9.22 -3.98 -1.11
CA ASN A 191 -10.21 -2.96 -0.82
C ASN A 191 -11.40 -3.51 -0.01
N GLY A 192 -11.61 -4.83 -0.02
CA GLY A 192 -12.67 -5.52 0.72
C GLY A 192 -12.63 -5.26 2.21
N VAL A 193 -11.46 -5.37 2.83
CA VAL A 193 -11.27 -5.08 4.26
C VAL A 193 -11.64 -3.63 4.62
N TYR A 194 -11.39 -2.67 3.71
CA TYR A 194 -11.76 -1.27 3.88
C TYR A 194 -13.25 -1.02 3.68
N LYS A 195 -13.88 -1.70 2.71
CA LYS A 195 -15.33 -1.64 2.48
C LYS A 195 -16.09 -2.13 3.71
N ALA A 196 -15.63 -3.22 4.33
CA ALA A 196 -16.19 -3.72 5.59
C ALA A 196 -15.89 -2.75 6.74
N GLY A 197 -14.60 -2.42 6.97
CA GLY A 197 -14.14 -1.69 8.15
C GLY A 197 -14.62 -0.24 8.26
N PHE A 198 -14.77 0.46 7.13
CA PHE A 198 -15.26 1.83 7.08
C PHE A 198 -16.75 1.95 6.76
N SER A 199 -17.45 0.84 6.67
CA SER A 199 -18.91 0.86 6.51
C SER A 199 -19.58 1.52 7.72
N THR A 200 -20.56 2.38 7.45
CA THR A 200 -21.38 3.04 8.49
C THR A 200 -22.84 2.57 8.48
N ASN A 201 -23.12 1.48 7.74
CA ASN A 201 -24.42 0.84 7.64
C ASN A 201 -24.28 -0.66 7.86
N GLN A 202 -25.12 -1.24 8.74
CA GLN A 202 -25.05 -2.66 9.11
C GLN A 202 -25.18 -3.59 7.90
N ALA A 203 -26.16 -3.36 7.04
CA ALA A 203 -26.40 -4.22 5.87
C ALA A 203 -25.25 -4.13 4.84
N VAL A 204 -24.63 -2.97 4.71
CA VAL A 204 -23.42 -2.78 3.87
C VAL A 204 -22.25 -3.57 4.46
N TYR A 205 -22.00 -3.44 5.76
CA TYR A 205 -20.95 -4.19 6.45
C TYR A 205 -21.14 -5.71 6.27
N GLU A 206 -22.33 -6.23 6.55
CA GLU A 206 -22.62 -7.67 6.43
C GLU A 206 -22.40 -8.19 5.01
N LYS A 207 -22.79 -7.41 4.01
CA LYS A 207 -22.54 -7.76 2.62
C LYS A 207 -21.05 -7.80 2.31
N GLU A 208 -20.32 -6.75 2.66
CA GLU A 208 -18.91 -6.61 2.28
C GLU A 208 -18.02 -7.61 3.05
N VAL A 209 -18.30 -7.89 4.32
CA VAL A 209 -17.55 -8.91 5.08
C VAL A 209 -17.80 -10.30 4.55
N LYS A 210 -19.05 -10.65 4.16
CA LYS A 210 -19.35 -11.95 3.53
C LYS A 210 -18.64 -12.10 2.17
N ASN A 211 -18.63 -11.04 1.35
CA ASN A 211 -17.90 -11.03 0.08
C ASN A 211 -16.40 -11.24 0.29
N LEU A 212 -15.82 -10.58 1.29
CA LEU A 212 -14.41 -10.72 1.65
C LEU A 212 -14.07 -12.18 2.00
N PHE A 213 -14.84 -12.79 2.90
CA PHE A 213 -14.58 -14.17 3.33
C PHE A 213 -14.83 -15.19 2.23
N ALA A 214 -15.85 -15.00 1.39
CA ALA A 214 -16.04 -15.83 0.19
C ALA A 214 -14.86 -15.74 -0.80
N ALA A 215 -14.16 -14.58 -0.85
CA ALA A 215 -12.95 -14.44 -1.66
C ALA A 215 -11.73 -15.10 -0.99
N LEU A 216 -11.60 -15.01 0.33
CA LEU A 216 -10.55 -15.72 1.08
C LEU A 216 -10.71 -17.25 0.97
N ASP A 217 -11.94 -17.77 1.09
CA ASP A 217 -12.25 -19.20 0.90
C ASP A 217 -11.80 -19.69 -0.49
N LYS A 218 -12.07 -18.91 -1.54
CA LYS A 218 -11.60 -19.23 -2.91
C LYS A 218 -10.08 -19.24 -3.04
N LEU A 219 -9.39 -18.33 -2.36
CA LEU A 219 -7.92 -18.32 -2.39
C LEU A 219 -7.35 -19.47 -1.56
N GLU A 220 -7.98 -19.84 -0.45
CA GLU A 220 -7.62 -21.03 0.33
C GLU A 220 -7.64 -22.29 -0.53
N GLU A 221 -8.74 -22.48 -1.31
CA GLU A 221 -8.87 -23.59 -2.26
C GLU A 221 -7.85 -23.47 -3.42
N HIS A 222 -7.62 -22.26 -3.92
CA HIS A 222 -6.69 -22.01 -5.02
C HIS A 222 -5.24 -22.35 -4.66
N LEU A 223 -4.86 -22.18 -3.39
CA LEU A 223 -3.50 -22.40 -2.89
C LEU A 223 -3.21 -23.84 -2.48
N VAL A 224 -4.17 -24.76 -2.62
CA VAL A 224 -3.90 -26.20 -2.40
C VAL A 224 -2.79 -26.63 -3.38
N ASP A 225 -1.71 -27.18 -2.84
CA ASP A 225 -0.53 -27.64 -3.57
C ASP A 225 0.17 -26.55 -4.42
N LYS A 226 0.01 -25.26 -4.05
CA LYS A 226 0.66 -24.14 -4.73
C LYS A 226 1.42 -23.23 -3.76
N ASP A 227 2.59 -22.85 -4.18
CA ASP A 227 3.44 -21.92 -3.44
C ASP A 227 3.11 -20.45 -3.70
N TYR A 228 2.57 -20.12 -4.89
CA TYR A 228 2.27 -18.77 -5.37
C TYR A 228 0.90 -18.71 -6.06
N LEU A 229 0.36 -17.49 -6.19
CA LEU A 229 -0.96 -17.27 -6.81
C LEU A 229 -0.96 -17.56 -8.32
N VAL A 230 0.15 -17.26 -9.00
CA VAL A 230 0.29 -17.40 -10.44
C VAL A 230 1.65 -18.00 -10.77
N GLY A 231 1.66 -19.04 -11.59
CA GLY A 231 2.90 -19.73 -11.95
C GLY A 231 3.60 -20.40 -10.76
N ASN A 232 4.92 -20.55 -10.86
CA ASN A 232 5.75 -21.21 -9.87
C ASN A 232 6.83 -20.26 -9.29
N GLN A 233 6.56 -18.95 -9.30
CA GLN A 233 7.47 -17.91 -8.82
C GLN A 233 6.69 -16.79 -8.15
N LEU A 234 7.38 -16.03 -7.29
CA LEU A 234 6.85 -14.81 -6.70
C LEU A 234 6.53 -13.78 -7.81
N THR A 235 5.30 -13.26 -7.80
CA THR A 235 4.83 -12.25 -8.75
C THR A 235 4.24 -11.03 -8.05
N GLU A 236 3.95 -9.97 -8.81
CA GLU A 236 3.28 -8.80 -8.25
C GLU A 236 1.91 -9.13 -7.63
N ALA A 237 1.23 -10.19 -8.09
CA ALA A 237 -0.04 -10.62 -7.53
C ALA A 237 0.13 -11.05 -6.07
N ASP A 238 1.18 -11.80 -5.77
CA ASP A 238 1.53 -12.25 -4.42
C ASP A 238 1.86 -11.07 -3.53
N LEU A 239 2.71 -10.16 -3.99
CA LEU A 239 3.10 -8.96 -3.25
C LEU A 239 1.89 -8.08 -2.93
N ARG A 240 0.94 -7.95 -3.86
CA ARG A 240 -0.29 -7.17 -3.68
C ARG A 240 -1.26 -7.79 -2.69
N LEU A 241 -1.42 -9.12 -2.71
CA LEU A 241 -2.24 -9.83 -1.73
C LEU A 241 -1.59 -9.80 -0.35
N PHE A 242 -0.30 -10.10 -0.27
CA PHE A 242 0.45 -10.17 0.98
C PHE A 242 0.29 -8.93 1.86
N THR A 243 0.27 -7.72 1.27
CA THR A 243 0.11 -6.49 2.06
C THR A 243 -1.17 -6.46 2.89
N THR A 244 -2.23 -7.13 2.44
CA THR A 244 -3.48 -7.28 3.20
C THR A 244 -3.39 -8.43 4.20
N LEU A 245 -2.86 -9.58 3.79
CA LEU A 245 -2.82 -10.77 4.65
C LEU A 245 -1.94 -10.56 5.89
N VAL A 246 -0.76 -9.95 5.74
CA VAL A 246 0.16 -9.65 6.88
C VAL A 246 -0.46 -8.71 7.92
N ARG A 247 -1.47 -7.93 7.53
CA ARG A 247 -2.23 -7.01 8.40
C ARG A 247 -3.55 -7.60 8.90
N PHE A 248 -3.91 -8.80 8.44
CA PHE A 248 -5.27 -9.31 8.64
C PHE A 248 -5.58 -9.52 10.12
N ASP A 249 -4.90 -10.44 10.76
CA ASP A 249 -5.13 -10.75 12.18
C ASP A 249 -4.66 -9.62 13.12
N PRO A 250 -3.50 -8.94 12.88
CA PRO A 250 -3.09 -7.82 13.71
C PRO A 250 -4.06 -6.63 13.73
N VAL A 251 -4.78 -6.38 12.62
CA VAL A 251 -5.59 -5.17 12.46
C VAL A 251 -7.00 -5.45 11.94
N TYR A 252 -7.15 -6.06 10.76
CA TYR A 252 -8.46 -6.09 10.10
C TYR A 252 -9.47 -6.97 10.83
N PHE A 253 -9.00 -8.04 11.45
CA PHE A 253 -9.83 -8.92 12.28
C PHE A 253 -10.52 -8.15 13.41
N GLY A 254 -9.75 -7.46 14.25
CA GLY A 254 -10.28 -6.72 15.39
C GLY A 254 -10.85 -5.36 15.00
N HIS A 255 -10.00 -4.49 14.44
CA HIS A 255 -10.31 -3.09 14.18
C HIS A 255 -11.42 -2.91 13.13
N PHE A 256 -11.32 -3.63 12.01
CA PHE A 256 -12.31 -3.56 10.92
C PHE A 256 -13.44 -4.58 11.04
N LYS A 257 -13.44 -5.40 12.10
CA LYS A 257 -14.44 -6.45 12.34
C LYS A 257 -14.52 -7.48 11.19
N CYS A 258 -13.39 -7.70 10.49
CA CYS A 258 -13.27 -8.77 9.50
C CYS A 258 -13.00 -10.10 10.23
N ASN A 259 -13.95 -10.56 11.05
CA ASN A 259 -13.72 -11.55 12.12
C ASN A 259 -14.62 -12.78 12.04
N ILE A 260 -15.05 -13.17 10.83
CA ILE A 260 -15.76 -14.44 10.66
C ILE A 260 -14.79 -15.61 10.94
N LYS A 261 -13.53 -15.48 10.50
CA LYS A 261 -12.47 -16.45 10.69
C LYS A 261 -11.13 -15.72 10.75
N SER A 262 -10.20 -16.18 11.57
CA SER A 262 -8.83 -15.64 11.62
C SER A 262 -8.03 -16.14 10.41
N LEU A 263 -7.00 -15.39 10.00
CA LEU A 263 -6.14 -15.84 8.89
C LEU A 263 -5.38 -17.13 9.26
N VAL A 264 -4.95 -17.25 10.51
CA VAL A 264 -4.26 -18.47 10.99
C VAL A 264 -5.14 -19.74 10.92
N ASP A 265 -6.44 -19.59 10.82
CA ASP A 265 -7.37 -20.71 10.65
C ASP A 265 -7.55 -21.15 9.17
N TYR A 266 -6.86 -20.49 8.25
CA TYR A 266 -6.76 -20.82 6.83
C TYR A 266 -5.40 -21.45 6.54
N PRO A 267 -5.24 -22.78 6.59
CA PRO A 267 -3.92 -23.41 6.54
C PRO A 267 -3.11 -23.06 5.30
N ASN A 268 -3.70 -23.08 4.11
CA ASN A 268 -2.96 -22.76 2.87
C ASN A 268 -2.63 -21.27 2.76
N LEU A 269 -3.60 -20.38 3.08
CA LEU A 269 -3.37 -18.93 3.09
C LEU A 269 -2.35 -18.51 4.16
N TRP A 270 -2.38 -19.17 5.34
CA TRP A 270 -1.43 -18.86 6.40
C TRP A 270 -0.02 -19.30 6.03
N ASP A 271 0.16 -20.51 5.53
CA ASP A 271 1.46 -21.02 5.08
C ASP A 271 2.00 -20.20 3.90
N TYR A 272 1.12 -19.84 2.95
CA TYR A 272 1.45 -18.92 1.87
C TYR A 272 1.90 -17.56 2.41
N THR A 273 1.19 -16.99 3.38
CA THR A 273 1.53 -15.67 3.96
C THR A 273 2.89 -15.72 4.66
N LYS A 274 3.17 -16.78 5.41
CA LYS A 274 4.48 -17.01 6.03
C LYS A 274 5.59 -17.16 4.98
N ARG A 275 5.32 -17.87 3.89
CA ARG A 275 6.29 -18.05 2.78
C ARG A 275 6.69 -16.71 2.18
N ILE A 276 5.73 -15.84 1.89
CA ILE A 276 6.02 -14.51 1.36
C ILE A 276 6.74 -13.65 2.41
N TYR A 277 6.31 -13.69 3.68
CA TYR A 277 6.98 -12.96 4.77
C TYR A 277 8.46 -13.34 4.91
N ASN A 278 8.78 -14.64 4.79
CA ASN A 278 10.15 -15.15 4.90
C ASN A 278 10.95 -15.10 3.59
N HIS A 279 10.35 -14.63 2.49
CA HIS A 279 11.12 -14.35 1.28
C HIS A 279 12.16 -13.25 1.57
N ALA A 280 13.39 -13.44 1.07
CA ALA A 280 14.52 -12.56 1.36
C ALA A 280 14.16 -11.08 1.17
N GLY A 281 14.36 -10.27 2.22
CA GLY A 281 14.10 -8.84 2.23
C GLY A 281 12.65 -8.40 2.53
N ILE A 282 11.65 -9.30 2.47
CA ILE A 282 10.25 -8.92 2.69
C ILE A 282 9.97 -8.58 4.16
N ALA A 283 10.41 -9.42 5.10
CA ALA A 283 10.16 -9.21 6.54
C ALA A 283 10.69 -7.86 7.02
N GLU A 284 11.82 -7.39 6.48
CA GLU A 284 12.43 -6.10 6.79
C GLU A 284 11.55 -4.89 6.41
N THR A 285 10.57 -5.09 5.53
CA THR A 285 9.63 -4.06 5.08
C THR A 285 8.35 -3.99 5.92
N VAL A 286 8.20 -4.87 6.91
CA VAL A 286 7.01 -5.00 7.75
C VAL A 286 7.28 -4.48 9.16
N ASP A 287 6.56 -3.46 9.58
CA ASP A 287 6.60 -2.92 10.94
C ASP A 287 5.22 -3.04 11.59
N PHE A 288 5.04 -4.08 12.43
CA PHE A 288 3.78 -4.32 13.13
C PHE A 288 3.42 -3.22 14.13
N ASN A 289 4.42 -2.51 14.68
CA ASN A 289 4.17 -1.40 15.58
C ASN A 289 3.53 -0.22 14.83
N HIS A 290 4.12 0.19 13.68
CA HIS A 290 3.53 1.21 12.81
C HIS A 290 2.13 0.80 12.34
N ILE A 291 1.98 -0.46 11.90
CA ILE A 291 0.69 -1.00 11.44
C ILE A 291 -0.37 -0.86 12.53
N LYS A 292 -0.14 -1.40 13.72
CA LYS A 292 -1.12 -1.34 14.81
C LYS A 292 -1.38 0.09 15.30
N GLN A 293 -0.33 0.89 15.50
CA GLN A 293 -0.47 2.28 15.93
C GLN A 293 -1.31 3.10 14.95
N HIS A 294 -1.07 2.94 13.63
CA HIS A 294 -1.83 3.68 12.64
C HIS A 294 -3.33 3.38 12.72
N TYR A 295 -3.70 2.11 12.60
CA TYR A 295 -5.12 1.75 12.53
C TYR A 295 -5.85 2.04 13.83
N TYR A 296 -5.31 1.59 14.96
CA TYR A 296 -5.98 1.76 16.25
C TYR A 296 -5.87 3.19 16.81
N GLY A 297 -4.80 3.90 16.52
CA GLY A 297 -4.58 5.27 17.02
C GLY A 297 -5.20 6.37 16.14
N SER A 298 -5.34 6.15 14.82
CA SER A 298 -5.79 7.21 13.90
C SER A 298 -7.29 7.20 13.62
N HIS A 299 -7.96 6.04 13.68
CA HIS A 299 -9.38 5.92 13.30
C HIS A 299 -10.31 6.08 14.50
N LYS A 300 -10.41 7.29 15.04
CA LYS A 300 -11.19 7.61 16.25
C LYS A 300 -12.69 7.26 16.14
N THR A 301 -13.25 7.20 14.94
CA THR A 301 -14.64 6.79 14.72
C THR A 301 -14.86 5.29 14.91
N ILE A 302 -13.80 4.48 14.80
CA ILE A 302 -13.83 3.03 15.01
C ILE A 302 -13.31 2.68 16.41
N ASN A 303 -12.21 3.30 16.81
CA ASN A 303 -11.56 3.09 18.10
C ASN A 303 -11.38 4.44 18.83
N PRO A 304 -12.43 4.97 19.49
CA PRO A 304 -12.41 6.30 20.08
C PRO A 304 -11.43 6.46 21.24
N THR A 305 -11.09 5.37 21.93
CA THR A 305 -10.14 5.38 23.06
C THR A 305 -8.68 5.45 22.59
N GLY A 306 -8.37 5.10 21.34
CA GLY A 306 -7.02 5.04 20.81
C GLY A 306 -6.15 3.92 21.40
N ILE A 307 -6.74 2.99 22.16
CA ILE A 307 -6.00 1.85 22.72
C ILE A 307 -5.50 0.96 21.58
N VAL A 308 -4.19 0.69 21.59
CA VAL A 308 -3.52 -0.22 20.63
C VAL A 308 -3.38 -1.59 21.28
N PRO A 309 -3.88 -2.68 20.65
CA PRO A 309 -3.81 -4.01 21.23
C PRO A 309 -2.37 -4.54 21.29
N VAL A 310 -2.07 -5.33 22.33
CA VAL A 310 -0.77 -6.00 22.48
C VAL A 310 -0.63 -7.12 21.44
N GLY A 311 -1.63 -7.99 21.31
CA GLY A 311 -1.66 -9.11 20.37
C GLY A 311 -2.10 -8.72 18.95
N PRO A 312 -2.28 -9.75 18.09
CA PRO A 312 -1.94 -11.16 18.35
C PRO A 312 -0.44 -11.41 18.34
N ASP A 313 -0.01 -12.46 19.04
CA ASP A 313 1.32 -13.03 18.94
C ASP A 313 1.28 -14.15 17.89
N LEU A 314 1.87 -13.91 16.73
CA LEU A 314 1.80 -14.80 15.56
C LEU A 314 3.16 -15.43 15.29
N ASP A 315 3.15 -16.74 15.09
CA ASP A 315 4.34 -17.48 14.68
C ASP A 315 4.55 -17.36 13.16
N TRP A 316 5.53 -16.54 12.78
CA TRP A 316 5.92 -16.32 11.39
C TRP A 316 6.95 -17.32 10.86
N THR A 317 7.36 -18.31 11.65
CA THR A 317 8.30 -19.35 11.19
C THR A 317 7.63 -20.29 10.18
N LEU A 318 8.43 -20.81 9.23
CA LEU A 318 8.01 -21.80 8.25
C LEU A 318 8.04 -23.21 8.84
#